data_adfd644e2c28c25d7109e12fff2371d0
#
_entry.id   adfd644e2c28c25d7109e12fff2371d0
#
_cell.length_a   1.000
_cell.length_b   1.000
_cell.length_c   1.000
_cell.angle_alpha   90.00
_cell.angle_beta   90.00
_cell.angle_gamma   90.00
#
_symmetry.space_group_name_H-M   'P 1'
#
loop_
_entity.id
_entity.type
_entity.pdbx_description
1 polymer ?
#
loop_
_entity_poly.entity_id
_entity_poly.type
_entity_poly.pdbx_seq_one_letter_code
_entity_poly.pdbx_strand_id
1 'polypeptide(L)'
;TWNVSGSWNASEEPWFKNAFKNTFTHAMVRASYSLTADPGPSTYTNSTQILKSYTPYRIFGTDKESGIMTSELENSKLTYEKKREFNVGSELGFFNNRINVTFDLFWRNNFDLIGPIATQGAGGQIVRYANTASMKSQGQELSIQTTNIKHRDFTWITNLIFSHVTTEVTSLMSQARTIDLISGEASSGFTMKGYPHRAIFSMPFKGLTDKGIPTYLNEKNELTSTDLDFQNRIDNSYLIYEGPTEPTITGSLGNELKWKNWRLNVFVTYSFGSYVRLDPVFSARYNDLTSMTKEFKNRWVQAGDELTTNVPGILPYRSYASNRRLRIAYNAYNYTSNRTAKGDFIRMKEISLGYDLPKSLLQSTPFTTLSLKLQATNLFLIYADKKLNGQDPEFVNAGGVAAPLPRQFTMTLKFGL
;
A
#
# COMPACT_ATOMS: atom_id res chain seq x y z
N THR A 1 -21.49 -17.93 -8.18
CA THR A 1 -21.13 -17.48 -6.82
C THR A 1 -22.02 -18.18 -5.80
N TRP A 2 -21.47 -18.56 -4.67
CA TRP A 2 -22.19 -19.17 -3.56
C TRP A 2 -21.51 -18.85 -2.23
N ASN A 3 -22.26 -18.90 -1.15
CA ASN A 3 -21.78 -18.75 0.22
C ASN A 3 -22.54 -19.71 1.13
N VAL A 4 -21.80 -20.36 2.01
CA VAL A 4 -22.35 -21.17 3.12
C VAL A 4 -21.78 -20.58 4.40
N SER A 5 -22.65 -20.23 5.33
CA SER A 5 -22.26 -19.66 6.62
C SER A 5 -23.09 -20.22 7.75
N GLY A 6 -22.49 -20.25 8.93
CA GLY A 6 -23.14 -20.64 10.17
C GLY A 6 -22.64 -19.79 11.32
N SER A 7 -23.49 -19.55 12.30
CA SER A 7 -23.13 -18.88 13.54
C SER A 7 -23.74 -19.62 14.72
N TRP A 8 -23.02 -19.66 15.82
CA TRP A 8 -23.46 -20.25 17.06
C TRP A 8 -23.31 -19.25 18.20
N ASN A 9 -24.42 -18.92 18.83
CA ASN A 9 -24.44 -18.06 19.98
C ASN A 9 -24.30 -18.90 21.27
N ALA A 10 -23.06 -19.14 21.69
CA ALA A 10 -22.75 -19.96 22.85
C ALA A 10 -23.32 -19.34 24.15
N SER A 11 -23.45 -18.01 24.20
CA SER A 11 -23.98 -17.34 25.40
C SER A 11 -25.46 -17.60 25.67
N GLU A 12 -26.21 -18.12 24.68
CA GLU A 12 -27.60 -18.53 24.90
C GLU A 12 -27.75 -19.94 25.50
N GLU A 13 -26.68 -20.76 25.46
CA GLU A 13 -26.70 -22.12 25.95
C GLU A 13 -26.78 -22.19 27.50
N PRO A 14 -27.63 -23.05 28.07
CA PRO A 14 -27.79 -23.15 29.53
C PRO A 14 -26.49 -23.50 30.27
N TRP A 15 -25.68 -24.39 29.71
CA TRP A 15 -24.40 -24.78 30.29
C TRP A 15 -23.41 -23.63 30.32
N PHE A 16 -23.39 -22.78 29.26
CA PHE A 16 -22.50 -21.62 29.17
C PHE A 16 -22.94 -20.54 30.16
N LYS A 17 -24.24 -20.26 30.21
CA LYS A 17 -24.83 -19.32 31.19
C LYS A 17 -24.49 -19.71 32.62
N ASN A 18 -24.56 -20.99 32.95
CA ASN A 18 -24.25 -21.48 34.31
C ASN A 18 -22.75 -21.41 34.64
N ALA A 19 -21.87 -21.76 33.69
CA ALA A 19 -20.42 -21.79 33.89
C ALA A 19 -19.79 -20.39 33.91
N PHE A 20 -20.30 -19.44 33.10
CA PHE A 20 -19.62 -18.18 32.81
C PHE A 20 -20.44 -16.92 33.11
N LYS A 21 -21.55 -17.04 33.86
CA LYS A 21 -22.53 -16.01 34.17
C LYS A 21 -21.95 -14.64 34.56
N ASN A 22 -20.83 -14.62 35.28
CA ASN A 22 -20.22 -13.39 35.80
C ASN A 22 -19.09 -12.84 34.90
N THR A 23 -18.65 -13.59 33.91
CA THR A 23 -17.49 -13.23 33.08
C THR A 23 -17.93 -12.85 31.66
N PHE A 24 -18.69 -13.72 31.01
CA PHE A 24 -19.16 -13.47 29.65
C PHE A 24 -20.59 -12.95 29.64
N THR A 25 -20.78 -11.85 28.93
CA THR A 25 -22.09 -11.29 28.65
C THR A 25 -22.62 -11.78 27.30
N HIS A 26 -21.69 -11.95 26.34
CA HIS A 26 -21.96 -12.40 25.00
C HIS A 26 -20.81 -13.26 24.49
N ALA A 27 -21.12 -14.34 23.80
CA ALA A 27 -20.13 -15.17 23.13
C ALA A 27 -20.77 -15.81 21.89
N MET A 28 -20.33 -15.36 20.71
CA MET A 28 -20.75 -15.89 19.42
C MET A 28 -19.53 -16.29 18.59
N VAL A 29 -19.64 -17.42 17.91
CA VAL A 29 -18.66 -17.89 16.91
C VAL A 29 -19.37 -18.00 15.57
N ARG A 30 -18.71 -17.60 14.51
CA ARG A 30 -19.21 -17.67 13.15
C ARG A 30 -18.15 -18.27 12.23
N ALA A 31 -18.60 -18.97 11.20
CA ALA A 31 -17.75 -19.45 10.13
C ALA A 31 -18.46 -19.31 8.79
N SER A 32 -17.73 -18.98 7.75
CA SER A 32 -18.26 -18.89 6.41
C SER A 32 -17.27 -19.40 5.38
N TYR A 33 -17.79 -20.01 4.32
CA TYR A 33 -17.01 -20.42 3.17
C TYR A 33 -17.73 -19.98 1.90
N SER A 34 -17.00 -19.29 1.01
CA SER A 34 -17.61 -18.69 -0.17
C SER A 34 -16.74 -18.82 -1.42
N LEU A 35 -17.40 -18.82 -2.56
CA LEU A 35 -16.80 -18.63 -3.87
C LEU A 35 -17.49 -17.44 -4.53
N THR A 36 -16.73 -16.40 -4.81
CA THR A 36 -17.20 -15.23 -5.56
C THR A 36 -16.47 -15.15 -6.90
N ALA A 37 -17.15 -14.57 -7.88
CA ALA A 37 -16.58 -14.33 -9.20
C ALA A 37 -16.77 -12.86 -9.58
N ASP A 38 -15.76 -12.29 -10.20
CA ASP A 38 -15.71 -10.91 -10.69
C ASP A 38 -15.40 -10.93 -12.19
N PRO A 39 -16.11 -10.16 -13.03
CA PRO A 39 -15.81 -10.11 -14.46
C PRO A 39 -14.43 -9.48 -14.78
N GLY A 40 -13.75 -8.92 -13.78
CA GLY A 40 -12.52 -8.18 -13.98
C GLY A 40 -12.74 -6.78 -14.56
N PRO A 41 -11.68 -6.06 -14.91
CA PRO A 41 -11.77 -4.72 -15.45
C PRO A 41 -12.56 -4.71 -16.77
N SER A 42 -13.64 -3.94 -16.85
CA SER A 42 -14.58 -3.90 -17.99
C SER A 42 -13.92 -3.59 -19.35
N THR A 43 -12.76 -2.99 -19.34
CA THR A 43 -11.96 -2.67 -20.54
C THR A 43 -11.26 -3.89 -21.17
N TYR A 44 -11.16 -5.01 -20.47
CA TYR A 44 -10.29 -6.14 -20.84
C TYR A 44 -11.00 -7.49 -20.90
N THR A 45 -12.32 -7.51 -20.72
CA THR A 45 -13.10 -8.74 -20.55
C THR A 45 -13.79 -9.21 -21.83
N ASN A 46 -13.26 -8.89 -23.01
CA ASN A 46 -13.80 -9.35 -24.27
C ASN A 46 -13.23 -10.71 -24.65
N SER A 47 -14.10 -11.71 -24.74
CA SER A 47 -13.76 -13.03 -25.27
C SER A 47 -13.71 -13.08 -26.79
N THR A 48 -14.37 -12.11 -27.48
CA THR A 48 -14.48 -12.04 -28.94
C THR A 48 -13.47 -11.08 -29.54
N GLN A 49 -13.10 -11.30 -30.81
CA GLN A 49 -12.24 -10.39 -31.54
C GLN A 49 -12.94 -9.03 -31.77
N ILE A 50 -12.22 -7.95 -31.51
CA ILE A 50 -12.69 -6.58 -31.79
C ILE A 50 -11.99 -6.04 -33.03
N LEU A 51 -12.79 -5.65 -34.03
CA LEU A 51 -12.33 -4.97 -35.22
C LEU A 51 -12.65 -3.49 -35.10
N LYS A 52 -11.71 -2.65 -35.47
CA LYS A 52 -11.91 -1.18 -35.55
C LYS A 52 -11.66 -0.68 -36.95
N SER A 53 -12.48 0.27 -37.38
CA SER A 53 -12.18 1.05 -38.58
C SER A 53 -10.94 1.91 -38.35
N TYR A 54 -10.04 1.92 -39.31
CA TYR A 54 -8.79 2.64 -39.24
C TYR A 54 -8.59 3.42 -40.52
N THR A 55 -8.27 4.71 -40.42
CA THR A 55 -7.87 5.54 -41.56
C THR A 55 -6.36 5.77 -41.47
N PRO A 56 -5.56 5.09 -42.32
CA PRO A 56 -4.11 5.25 -42.31
C PRO A 56 -3.70 6.67 -42.64
N TYR A 57 -2.68 7.17 -41.94
CA TYR A 57 -2.07 8.44 -42.29
C TYR A 57 -1.27 8.29 -43.58
N ARG A 58 -1.63 9.09 -44.62
CA ARG A 58 -0.85 9.18 -45.85
C ARG A 58 -0.30 10.59 -45.97
N ILE A 59 1.01 10.68 -46.26
CA ILE A 59 1.71 11.97 -46.43
C ILE A 59 1.25 12.68 -47.69
N PHE A 60 0.90 11.93 -48.75
CA PHE A 60 0.40 12.44 -50.02
C PHE A 60 -0.87 11.70 -50.43
N GLY A 61 -1.95 12.41 -50.55
CA GLY A 61 -3.23 11.89 -51.02
C GLY A 61 -4.41 12.71 -50.50
N THR A 62 -5.31 13.04 -51.39
CA THR A 62 -6.55 13.76 -51.09
C THR A 62 -7.64 12.82 -50.61
N ASP A 63 -7.54 11.52 -50.92
CA ASP A 63 -8.58 10.56 -50.62
C ASP A 63 -8.21 9.75 -49.36
N LYS A 64 -9.14 9.78 -48.40
CA LYS A 64 -9.02 8.99 -47.16
C LYS A 64 -9.59 7.60 -47.43
N GLU A 65 -8.72 6.62 -47.53
CA GLU A 65 -9.13 5.19 -47.53
C GLU A 65 -9.28 4.73 -46.10
N SER A 66 -10.40 4.09 -45.80
CA SER A 66 -10.60 3.40 -44.54
C SER A 66 -10.30 1.91 -44.65
N GLY A 67 -9.59 1.38 -43.69
CA GLY A 67 -9.32 -0.05 -43.53
C GLY A 67 -9.93 -0.60 -42.24
N ILE A 68 -9.87 -1.89 -42.08
CA ILE A 68 -10.26 -2.58 -40.86
C ILE A 68 -9.01 -3.17 -40.24
N MET A 69 -8.79 -2.90 -38.94
CA MET A 69 -7.70 -3.50 -38.16
C MET A 69 -8.25 -4.27 -36.97
N THR A 70 -7.58 -5.34 -36.57
CA THR A 70 -7.84 -6.02 -35.32
C THR A 70 -7.37 -5.15 -34.17
N SER A 71 -8.29 -4.71 -33.32
CA SER A 71 -7.98 -3.98 -32.08
C SER A 71 -7.66 -4.92 -30.94
N GLU A 72 -8.40 -6.02 -30.84
CA GLU A 72 -8.21 -7.05 -29.81
C GLU A 72 -8.37 -8.45 -30.43
N LEU A 73 -7.48 -9.35 -30.03
CA LEU A 73 -7.55 -10.74 -30.45
C LEU A 73 -8.61 -11.51 -29.64
N GLU A 74 -9.21 -12.48 -30.26
CA GLU A 74 -10.10 -13.43 -29.57
C GLU A 74 -9.38 -14.11 -28.41
N ASN A 75 -10.07 -14.23 -27.27
CA ASN A 75 -9.66 -15.04 -26.13
C ASN A 75 -10.81 -15.87 -25.59
N SER A 76 -11.15 -16.95 -26.28
CA SER A 76 -12.22 -17.89 -25.91
C SER A 76 -11.96 -18.60 -24.56
N LYS A 77 -10.72 -18.53 -24.03
CA LYS A 77 -10.37 -19.10 -22.72
C LYS A 77 -10.51 -18.12 -21.57
N LEU A 78 -10.90 -16.87 -21.84
CA LEU A 78 -11.10 -15.87 -20.80
C LEU A 78 -12.28 -16.27 -19.91
N THR A 79 -12.04 -16.30 -18.59
CA THR A 79 -13.06 -16.58 -17.57
C THR A 79 -13.01 -15.51 -16.49
N TYR A 80 -14.04 -15.48 -15.66
CA TYR A 80 -14.10 -14.58 -14.50
C TYR A 80 -12.94 -14.80 -13.55
N GLU A 81 -12.48 -13.72 -12.93
CA GLU A 81 -11.64 -13.79 -11.73
C GLU A 81 -12.44 -14.44 -10.60
N LYS A 82 -11.80 -15.31 -9.83
CA LYS A 82 -12.50 -16.08 -8.78
C LYS A 82 -11.78 -15.89 -7.43
N LYS A 83 -12.57 -15.75 -6.39
CA LYS A 83 -12.09 -15.71 -5.02
C LYS A 83 -12.78 -16.78 -4.19
N ARG A 84 -11.98 -17.67 -3.61
CA ARG A 84 -12.41 -18.62 -2.59
C ARG A 84 -11.95 -18.11 -1.24
N GLU A 85 -12.88 -17.97 -0.30
CA GLU A 85 -12.60 -17.41 1.01
C GLU A 85 -13.19 -18.29 2.11
N PHE A 86 -12.37 -18.62 3.11
CA PHE A 86 -12.78 -19.18 4.39
C PHE A 86 -12.54 -18.15 5.48
N ASN A 87 -13.57 -17.88 6.28
CA ASN A 87 -13.50 -16.93 7.40
C ASN A 87 -14.04 -17.61 8.65
N VAL A 88 -13.36 -17.38 9.78
CA VAL A 88 -13.80 -17.75 11.12
C VAL A 88 -13.71 -16.52 12.01
N GLY A 89 -14.80 -16.18 12.67
CA GLY A 89 -14.88 -15.04 13.55
C GLY A 89 -15.50 -15.36 14.90
N SER A 90 -15.19 -14.53 15.88
CA SER A 90 -15.79 -14.57 17.21
C SER A 90 -16.14 -13.17 17.68
N GLU A 91 -17.25 -13.07 18.41
CA GLU A 91 -17.69 -11.85 19.09
C GLU A 91 -17.87 -12.18 20.57
N LEU A 92 -17.11 -11.52 21.42
CA LEU A 92 -17.04 -11.79 22.86
C LEU A 92 -17.32 -10.50 23.63
N GLY A 93 -18.27 -10.55 24.54
CA GLY A 93 -18.57 -9.48 25.50
C GLY A 93 -18.27 -9.95 26.92
N PHE A 94 -17.54 -9.15 27.68
CA PHE A 94 -17.15 -9.46 29.06
C PHE A 94 -17.66 -8.40 30.04
N PHE A 95 -17.93 -8.81 31.27
CA PHE A 95 -18.22 -7.95 32.41
C PHE A 95 -19.34 -6.93 32.11
N ASN A 96 -20.52 -7.41 31.70
CA ASN A 96 -21.67 -6.59 31.28
C ASN A 96 -21.29 -5.65 30.10
N ASN A 97 -20.61 -6.20 29.07
CA ASN A 97 -20.14 -5.49 27.88
C ASN A 97 -19.19 -4.32 28.17
N ARG A 98 -18.46 -4.39 29.28
CA ARG A 98 -17.37 -3.43 29.54
C ARG A 98 -16.17 -3.66 28.63
N ILE A 99 -15.98 -4.90 28.19
CA ILE A 99 -14.96 -5.26 27.19
C ILE A 99 -15.68 -6.03 26.09
N ASN A 100 -15.64 -5.51 24.89
CA ASN A 100 -16.15 -6.17 23.69
C ASN A 100 -14.96 -6.46 22.75
N VAL A 101 -14.85 -7.69 22.29
CA VAL A 101 -13.78 -8.16 21.42
C VAL A 101 -14.41 -8.82 20.19
N THR A 102 -14.03 -8.38 19.01
CA THR A 102 -14.32 -9.06 17.75
C THR A 102 -13.00 -9.51 17.16
N PHE A 103 -12.90 -10.79 16.82
CA PHE A 103 -11.71 -11.38 16.23
C PHE A 103 -12.10 -12.20 15.02
N ASP A 104 -11.45 -11.93 13.88
CA ASP A 104 -11.65 -12.63 12.62
C ASP A 104 -10.34 -13.17 12.06
N LEU A 105 -10.39 -14.40 11.54
CA LEU A 105 -9.32 -15.04 10.76
C LEU A 105 -9.85 -15.35 9.38
N PHE A 106 -9.07 -15.05 8.35
CA PHE A 106 -9.47 -15.37 6.99
C PHE A 106 -8.32 -15.94 6.16
N TRP A 107 -8.70 -16.81 5.22
CA TRP A 107 -7.83 -17.36 4.18
C TRP A 107 -8.53 -17.18 2.84
N ARG A 108 -7.85 -16.50 1.92
CA ARG A 108 -8.36 -16.19 0.58
C ARG A 108 -7.44 -16.80 -0.47
N ASN A 109 -8.04 -17.41 -1.47
CA ASN A 109 -7.33 -17.81 -2.67
C ASN A 109 -8.01 -17.16 -3.88
N ASN A 110 -7.31 -16.19 -4.47
CA ASN A 110 -7.73 -15.51 -5.70
C ASN A 110 -7.06 -16.23 -6.86
N PHE A 111 -7.82 -16.68 -7.82
CA PHE A 111 -7.32 -17.44 -8.98
C PHE A 111 -8.02 -17.01 -10.25
N ASP A 112 -7.43 -17.37 -11.38
CA ASP A 112 -7.86 -16.92 -12.69
C ASP A 112 -7.83 -15.38 -12.82
N LEU A 113 -6.90 -14.71 -12.11
CA LEU A 113 -6.74 -13.26 -12.16
C LEU A 113 -6.32 -12.83 -13.57
N ILE A 114 -6.97 -11.78 -14.08
CA ILE A 114 -6.79 -11.28 -15.44
C ILE A 114 -5.61 -10.31 -15.48
N GLY A 115 -4.68 -10.58 -16.37
CA GLY A 115 -3.51 -9.74 -16.58
C GLY A 115 -3.00 -9.76 -18.02
N PRO A 116 -2.12 -8.82 -18.38
CA PRO A 116 -1.54 -8.77 -19.71
C PRO A 116 -0.51 -9.89 -19.92
N ILE A 117 -0.55 -10.52 -21.09
CA ILE A 117 0.48 -11.45 -21.56
C ILE A 117 1.02 -10.99 -22.91
N ALA A 118 2.33 -11.16 -23.08
CA ALA A 118 2.95 -10.92 -24.36
C ALA A 118 2.51 -12.01 -25.38
N THR A 119 2.23 -11.59 -26.62
CA THR A 119 1.94 -12.45 -27.74
C THR A 119 3.10 -12.46 -28.74
N GLN A 120 3.08 -13.34 -29.71
CA GLN A 120 4.09 -13.40 -30.78
C GLN A 120 3.91 -12.26 -31.80
N GLY A 121 3.00 -11.32 -31.61
CA GLY A 121 2.71 -10.23 -32.53
C GLY A 121 1.85 -10.62 -33.72
N ALA A 122 1.31 -11.84 -33.76
CA ALA A 122 0.38 -12.26 -34.81
C ALA A 122 -0.88 -11.35 -34.77
N GLY A 123 -1.32 -10.91 -35.94
CA GLY A 123 -2.45 -9.97 -36.05
C GLY A 123 -2.13 -8.53 -35.59
N GLY A 124 -0.84 -8.18 -35.41
CA GLY A 124 -0.41 -6.84 -34.98
C GLY A 124 -0.53 -6.58 -33.47
N GLN A 125 -0.99 -7.54 -32.70
CA GLN A 125 -1.16 -7.39 -31.25
C GLN A 125 0.03 -8.02 -30.51
N ILE A 126 0.74 -7.23 -29.73
CA ILE A 126 1.89 -7.67 -28.92
C ILE A 126 1.53 -8.01 -27.48
N VAL A 127 0.34 -7.61 -27.03
CA VAL A 127 -0.20 -7.86 -25.69
C VAL A 127 -1.68 -8.26 -25.81
N ARG A 128 -2.11 -9.25 -25.03
CA ARG A 128 -3.52 -9.55 -24.80
C ARG A 128 -3.78 -9.79 -23.33
N TYR A 129 -5.01 -9.66 -22.89
CA TYR A 129 -5.43 -9.99 -21.52
C TYR A 129 -5.91 -11.45 -21.43
N ALA A 130 -5.49 -12.15 -20.39
CA ALA A 130 -5.85 -13.53 -20.12
C ALA A 130 -5.83 -13.81 -18.62
N ASN A 131 -6.40 -14.94 -18.21
CA ASN A 131 -6.28 -15.40 -16.83
C ASN A 131 -4.85 -15.94 -16.59
N THR A 132 -4.01 -15.14 -15.93
CA THR A 132 -2.55 -15.33 -15.91
C THR A 132 -1.94 -15.51 -14.54
N ALA A 133 -2.70 -15.20 -13.49
CA ALA A 133 -2.16 -15.16 -12.15
C ALA A 133 -3.09 -15.78 -11.10
N SER A 134 -2.49 -16.20 -10.01
CA SER A 134 -3.19 -16.59 -8.78
C SER A 134 -2.43 -16.03 -7.57
N MET A 135 -3.17 -15.70 -6.53
CA MET A 135 -2.64 -15.12 -5.30
C MET A 135 -3.39 -15.69 -4.09
N LYS A 136 -2.68 -15.97 -3.03
CA LYS A 136 -3.26 -16.27 -1.72
C LYS A 136 -3.10 -15.09 -0.77
N SER A 137 -4.07 -14.92 0.12
CA SER A 137 -4.02 -13.94 1.20
C SER A 137 -4.49 -14.60 2.47
N GLN A 138 -3.89 -14.25 3.58
CA GLN A 138 -4.35 -14.65 4.90
C GLN A 138 -4.19 -13.49 5.87
N GLY A 139 -5.09 -13.40 6.83
CA GLY A 139 -5.04 -12.31 7.77
C GLY A 139 -5.84 -12.57 9.03
N GLN A 140 -5.62 -11.67 9.97
CA GLN A 140 -6.32 -11.60 11.24
C GLN A 140 -6.71 -10.16 11.52
N GLU A 141 -7.92 -10.01 12.03
CA GLU A 141 -8.49 -8.71 12.39
C GLU A 141 -8.99 -8.76 13.82
N LEU A 142 -8.65 -7.76 14.61
CA LEU A 142 -9.02 -7.65 16.01
C LEU A 142 -9.58 -6.26 16.27
N SER A 143 -10.78 -6.22 16.82
CA SER A 143 -11.39 -5.00 17.35
C SER A 143 -11.68 -5.19 18.84
N ILE A 144 -11.17 -4.27 19.64
CA ILE A 144 -11.39 -4.26 21.08
C ILE A 144 -11.97 -2.92 21.47
N GLN A 145 -13.12 -2.94 22.12
CA GLN A 145 -13.70 -1.78 22.78
C GLN A 145 -13.76 -2.03 24.28
N THR A 146 -13.20 -1.10 25.06
CA THR A 146 -13.23 -1.19 26.53
C THR A 146 -13.83 0.05 27.13
N THR A 147 -14.75 -0.14 28.09
CA THR A 147 -15.19 0.90 29.00
C THR A 147 -14.32 0.83 30.25
N ASN A 148 -13.21 1.58 30.25
CA ASN A 148 -12.19 1.53 31.30
C ASN A 148 -12.76 2.04 32.62
N ILE A 149 -13.41 3.20 32.55
CA ILE A 149 -14.05 3.85 33.71
C ILE A 149 -15.46 4.22 33.30
N LYS A 150 -16.45 3.91 34.13
CA LYS A 150 -17.82 4.37 34.02
C LYS A 150 -18.29 4.83 35.41
N HIS A 151 -18.30 6.12 35.59
CA HIS A 151 -18.78 6.80 36.79
C HIS A 151 -19.85 7.82 36.40
N ARG A 152 -20.64 8.32 37.36
CA ARG A 152 -21.73 9.27 37.14
C ARG A 152 -21.33 10.47 36.24
N ASP A 153 -20.17 11.06 36.52
CA ASP A 153 -19.71 12.28 35.86
C ASP A 153 -18.52 12.02 34.91
N PHE A 154 -17.96 10.80 34.89
CA PHE A 154 -16.78 10.49 34.10
C PHE A 154 -16.89 9.13 33.43
N THR A 155 -16.66 9.12 32.13
CA THR A 155 -16.57 7.88 31.33
C THR A 155 -15.31 7.92 30.47
N TRP A 156 -14.57 6.81 30.45
CA TRP A 156 -13.44 6.62 29.57
C TRP A 156 -13.61 5.34 28.78
N ILE A 157 -13.63 5.47 27.44
CA ILE A 157 -13.74 4.36 26.49
C ILE A 157 -12.48 4.34 25.63
N THR A 158 -11.92 3.15 25.40
CA THR A 158 -10.82 2.92 24.47
C THR A 158 -11.29 1.97 23.37
N ASN A 159 -10.96 2.31 22.11
CA ASN A 159 -11.18 1.48 20.94
C ASN A 159 -9.83 1.16 20.30
N LEU A 160 -9.52 -0.11 20.12
CA LEU A 160 -8.35 -0.61 19.41
C LEU A 160 -8.79 -1.41 18.20
N ILE A 161 -8.25 -1.08 17.04
CA ILE A 161 -8.39 -1.88 15.82
C ILE A 161 -7.00 -2.30 15.40
N PHE A 162 -6.84 -3.57 15.08
CA PHE A 162 -5.62 -4.18 14.57
C PHE A 162 -5.97 -5.09 13.41
N SER A 163 -5.25 -4.98 12.31
CA SER A 163 -5.35 -5.88 11.16
C SER A 163 -3.93 -6.27 10.73
N HIS A 164 -3.72 -7.55 10.49
CA HIS A 164 -2.49 -8.08 9.89
C HIS A 164 -2.88 -8.95 8.70
N VAL A 165 -2.38 -8.58 7.52
CA VAL A 165 -2.66 -9.27 6.26
C VAL A 165 -1.36 -9.56 5.52
N THR A 166 -1.20 -10.79 5.06
CA THR A 166 -0.09 -11.19 4.18
C THR A 166 -0.65 -11.70 2.86
N THR A 167 0.04 -11.39 1.78
CA THR A 167 -0.29 -11.83 0.42
C THR A 167 0.89 -12.51 -0.22
N GLU A 168 0.65 -13.47 -1.11
CA GLU A 168 1.69 -14.13 -1.91
C GLU A 168 1.13 -14.49 -3.27
N VAL A 169 1.86 -14.14 -4.32
CA VAL A 169 1.57 -14.56 -5.70
C VAL A 169 1.99 -16.01 -5.88
N THR A 170 1.03 -16.90 -6.07
CA THR A 170 1.28 -18.35 -6.17
C THR A 170 1.53 -18.82 -7.60
N SER A 171 0.98 -18.11 -8.57
CA SER A 171 1.17 -18.37 -9.99
C SER A 171 1.20 -17.07 -10.77
N LEU A 172 2.11 -16.99 -11.74
CA LEU A 172 2.23 -15.86 -12.67
C LEU A 172 2.82 -16.37 -13.99
N MET A 173 2.16 -16.10 -15.12
CA MET A 173 2.60 -16.56 -16.44
C MET A 173 3.67 -15.65 -17.06
N SER A 174 3.77 -14.41 -16.63
CA SER A 174 4.78 -13.48 -17.15
C SER A 174 6.12 -13.65 -16.43
N GLN A 175 7.22 -13.53 -17.18
CA GLN A 175 8.57 -13.45 -16.62
C GLN A 175 9.07 -12.01 -16.68
N ALA A 176 9.32 -11.43 -15.51
CA ALA A 176 9.85 -10.09 -15.40
C ALA A 176 11.35 -10.03 -15.76
N ARG A 177 11.76 -8.94 -16.38
CA ARG A 177 13.18 -8.60 -16.52
C ARG A 177 13.70 -8.00 -15.23
N THR A 178 15.01 -8.04 -15.01
CA THR A 178 15.64 -7.32 -13.90
C THR A 178 15.18 -5.88 -13.80
N ILE A 179 15.13 -5.14 -14.93
CA ILE A 179 14.69 -3.74 -14.93
C ILE A 179 13.25 -3.58 -14.47
N ASP A 180 12.36 -4.50 -14.85
CA ASP A 180 10.95 -4.44 -14.45
C ASP A 180 10.80 -4.58 -12.91
N LEU A 181 11.59 -5.49 -12.32
CA LEU A 181 11.59 -5.75 -10.87
C LEU A 181 12.13 -4.57 -10.05
N ILE A 182 13.26 -3.97 -10.48
CA ILE A 182 13.92 -2.91 -9.70
C ILE A 182 13.28 -1.53 -9.91
N SER A 183 12.79 -1.21 -11.12
CA SER A 183 12.13 0.07 -11.39
C SER A 183 10.68 0.08 -10.92
N GLY A 184 10.02 -1.07 -10.92
CA GLY A 184 8.60 -1.18 -10.65
C GLY A 184 7.75 -0.35 -11.63
N GLU A 185 6.46 -0.32 -11.41
CA GLU A 185 5.57 0.63 -12.07
C GLU A 185 5.54 1.93 -11.24
N ALA A 186 6.35 2.91 -11.63
CA ALA A 186 6.40 4.23 -10.98
C ALA A 186 6.55 4.16 -9.44
N SER A 187 7.49 3.37 -8.95
CA SER A 187 7.74 3.12 -7.51
C SER A 187 6.68 2.28 -6.79
N SER A 188 5.67 1.79 -7.50
CA SER A 188 4.59 0.97 -6.89
C SER A 188 4.99 -0.48 -6.62
N GLY A 189 6.26 -0.86 -6.84
CA GLY A 189 6.71 -2.24 -6.76
C GLY A 189 6.33 -3.05 -8.00
N PHE A 190 6.72 -4.32 -8.03
CA PHE A 190 6.45 -5.23 -9.12
C PHE A 190 5.94 -6.58 -8.61
N THR A 191 5.12 -7.25 -9.41
CA THR A 191 4.53 -8.54 -9.06
C THR A 191 5.43 -9.68 -9.51
N MET A 192 5.85 -10.53 -8.58
CA MET A 192 6.67 -11.70 -8.83
C MET A 192 6.14 -12.92 -8.06
N LYS A 193 6.17 -14.10 -8.69
CA LYS A 193 5.77 -15.36 -8.04
C LYS A 193 6.61 -15.62 -6.78
N GLY A 194 5.96 -16.04 -5.70
CA GLY A 194 6.58 -16.33 -4.40
C GLY A 194 6.73 -15.11 -3.48
N TYR A 195 6.33 -13.93 -3.96
CA TYR A 195 6.41 -12.67 -3.22
C TYR A 195 5.03 -12.01 -3.08
N PRO A 196 4.88 -11.04 -2.19
CA PRO A 196 3.67 -10.22 -2.13
C PRO A 196 3.37 -9.50 -3.44
N HIS A 197 2.11 -9.22 -3.68
CA HIS A 197 1.73 -8.30 -4.75
C HIS A 197 2.41 -6.94 -4.54
N ARG A 198 2.98 -6.37 -5.60
CA ARG A 198 3.73 -5.09 -5.54
C ARG A 198 4.90 -5.11 -4.55
N ALA A 199 5.85 -6.02 -4.79
CA ALA A 199 7.09 -6.12 -4.04
C ALA A 199 8.16 -5.16 -4.56
N ILE A 200 8.99 -4.61 -3.67
CA ILE A 200 10.17 -3.81 -4.03
C ILE A 200 11.39 -4.71 -4.04
N PHE A 201 12.11 -4.69 -5.17
CA PHE A 201 13.39 -5.36 -5.33
C PHE A 201 14.48 -4.33 -5.58
N SER A 202 15.65 -4.55 -5.02
CA SER A 202 16.79 -3.64 -5.10
C SER A 202 18.03 -4.32 -5.65
N MET A 203 18.87 -3.53 -6.34
CA MET A 203 20.22 -3.93 -6.73
C MET A 203 21.11 -4.08 -5.50
N PRO A 204 21.91 -5.16 -5.39
CA PRO A 204 22.80 -5.39 -4.27
C PRO A 204 24.03 -4.48 -4.34
N PHE A 205 23.91 -3.29 -3.79
CA PHE A 205 24.98 -2.27 -3.72
C PHE A 205 26.09 -2.69 -2.74
N LYS A 206 27.36 -2.49 -3.14
CA LYS A 206 28.54 -2.88 -2.38
C LYS A 206 29.51 -1.72 -2.07
N GLY A 207 29.08 -0.49 -2.26
CA GLY A 207 29.89 0.70 -2.00
C GLY A 207 30.33 1.42 -3.26
N LEU A 208 31.25 2.33 -3.11
CA LEU A 208 31.84 3.13 -4.18
C LEU A 208 33.29 2.72 -4.42
N THR A 209 33.75 2.89 -5.65
CA THR A 209 35.19 2.83 -5.96
C THR A 209 35.91 4.07 -5.46
N ASP A 210 37.26 4.10 -5.50
CA ASP A 210 38.13 5.24 -5.26
C ASP A 210 37.86 6.45 -6.17
N LYS A 211 37.03 6.27 -7.21
CA LYS A 211 36.57 7.32 -8.15
C LYS A 211 35.10 7.69 -7.94
N GLY A 212 34.47 7.25 -6.84
CA GLY A 212 33.09 7.54 -6.54
C GLY A 212 32.07 6.83 -7.44
N ILE A 213 32.49 5.76 -8.13
CA ILE A 213 31.63 4.96 -9.02
C ILE A 213 30.96 3.86 -8.21
N PRO A 214 29.62 3.68 -8.29
CA PRO A 214 28.92 2.64 -7.54
C PRO A 214 29.26 1.22 -8.02
N THR A 215 29.34 0.29 -7.07
CA THR A 215 29.62 -1.13 -7.30
C THR A 215 28.47 -2.01 -6.82
N TYR A 216 28.27 -3.13 -7.48
CA TYR A 216 27.16 -4.07 -7.26
C TYR A 216 27.64 -5.52 -7.37
N LEU A 217 26.85 -6.43 -6.81
CA LEU A 217 26.92 -7.84 -7.24
C LEU A 217 26.01 -8.04 -8.47
N ASN A 218 26.54 -8.69 -9.50
CA ASN A 218 25.75 -9.10 -10.67
C ASN A 218 25.12 -10.48 -10.45
N GLU A 219 24.42 -11.00 -11.47
CA GLU A 219 23.78 -12.32 -11.45
C GLU A 219 24.76 -13.50 -11.29
N LYS A 220 26.06 -13.29 -11.56
CA LYS A 220 27.13 -14.26 -11.34
C LYS A 220 27.77 -14.15 -9.95
N ASN A 221 27.22 -13.27 -9.09
CA ASN A 221 27.78 -12.93 -7.79
C ASN A 221 29.20 -12.31 -7.86
N GLU A 222 29.51 -11.62 -8.96
CA GLU A 222 30.75 -10.92 -9.18
C GLU A 222 30.60 -9.42 -8.86
N LEU A 223 31.63 -8.84 -8.23
CA LEU A 223 31.66 -7.41 -7.96
C LEU A 223 31.94 -6.64 -9.26
N THR A 224 31.02 -5.77 -9.63
CA THR A 224 31.12 -5.01 -10.87
C THR A 224 30.54 -3.61 -10.74
N SER A 225 31.04 -2.67 -11.56
CA SER A 225 30.43 -1.35 -11.77
C SER A 225 29.71 -1.24 -13.11
N THR A 226 29.96 -2.13 -14.07
CA THR A 226 29.54 -1.93 -15.46
C THR A 226 28.93 -3.17 -16.13
N ASP A 227 29.13 -4.35 -15.55
CA ASP A 227 28.61 -5.61 -16.11
C ASP A 227 27.28 -5.98 -15.41
N LEU A 228 26.23 -5.28 -15.83
CA LEU A 228 24.85 -5.44 -15.32
C LEU A 228 23.91 -5.71 -16.49
N ASP A 229 23.23 -6.85 -16.45
CA ASP A 229 22.21 -7.20 -17.44
C ASP A 229 20.79 -6.93 -16.94
N PHE A 230 20.29 -5.74 -17.23
CA PHE A 230 18.91 -5.35 -16.88
C PHE A 230 17.83 -6.02 -17.73
N GLN A 231 18.19 -6.70 -18.80
CA GLN A 231 17.26 -7.44 -19.65
C GLN A 231 17.15 -8.92 -19.25
N ASN A 232 17.96 -9.37 -18.30
CA ASN A 232 17.91 -10.75 -17.81
C ASN A 232 16.52 -11.10 -17.30
N ARG A 233 16.02 -12.28 -17.70
CA ARG A 233 14.74 -12.86 -17.28
C ARG A 233 14.89 -14.22 -16.61
N ILE A 234 16.10 -14.79 -16.66
CA ILE A 234 16.35 -16.18 -16.28
C ILE A 234 16.58 -16.29 -14.79
N ASP A 235 17.46 -15.44 -14.27
CA ASP A 235 17.82 -15.44 -12.85
C ASP A 235 17.82 -14.02 -12.29
N ASN A 236 16.90 -13.78 -11.38
CA ASN A 236 16.76 -12.53 -10.61
C ASN A 236 16.94 -12.77 -9.11
N SER A 237 17.43 -13.97 -8.72
CA SER A 237 17.59 -14.36 -7.31
C SER A 237 18.64 -13.54 -6.57
N TYR A 238 19.58 -12.90 -7.29
CA TYR A 238 20.59 -12.01 -6.72
C TYR A 238 20.03 -10.67 -6.24
N LEU A 239 18.83 -10.30 -6.69
CA LEU A 239 18.18 -9.07 -6.22
C LEU A 239 17.77 -9.18 -4.76
N ILE A 240 17.84 -8.05 -4.06
CA ILE A 240 17.42 -7.97 -2.67
C ILE A 240 15.92 -7.67 -2.63
N TYR A 241 15.15 -8.57 -2.02
CA TYR A 241 13.75 -8.30 -1.68
C TYR A 241 13.71 -7.39 -0.44
N GLU A 242 13.16 -6.18 -0.59
CA GLU A 242 13.03 -5.20 0.50
C GLU A 242 11.74 -5.39 1.30
N GLY A 243 10.64 -5.63 0.61
CA GLY A 243 9.32 -5.81 1.19
C GLY A 243 8.18 -5.39 0.25
N PRO A 244 6.92 -5.50 0.71
CA PRO A 244 5.76 -5.04 -0.04
C PRO A 244 5.64 -3.51 0.02
N THR A 245 4.99 -2.92 -0.99
CA THR A 245 4.60 -1.51 -0.94
C THR A 245 3.33 -1.28 -0.12
N GLU A 246 2.53 -2.31 0.05
CA GLU A 246 1.32 -2.28 0.86
C GLU A 246 1.63 -2.68 2.30
N PRO A 247 1.05 -1.98 3.31
CA PRO A 247 1.29 -2.30 4.69
C PRO A 247 0.72 -3.67 5.06
N THR A 248 1.47 -4.46 5.81
CA THR A 248 1.01 -5.75 6.32
C THR A 248 0.28 -5.63 7.65
N ILE A 249 0.51 -4.55 8.41
CA ILE A 249 -0.14 -4.25 9.68
C ILE A 249 -0.74 -2.86 9.60
N THR A 250 -2.03 -2.75 9.88
CA THR A 250 -2.74 -1.47 9.97
C THR A 250 -3.65 -1.45 11.19
N GLY A 251 -3.93 -0.26 11.67
CA GLY A 251 -4.89 -0.15 12.76
C GLY A 251 -5.03 1.24 13.33
N SER A 252 -5.74 1.30 14.45
CA SER A 252 -6.02 2.56 15.13
C SER A 252 -6.22 2.37 16.63
N LEU A 253 -5.96 3.44 17.36
CA LEU A 253 -6.23 3.56 18.78
C LEU A 253 -7.02 4.86 19.03
N GLY A 254 -8.26 4.70 19.49
CA GLY A 254 -9.14 5.79 19.87
C GLY A 254 -9.36 5.82 21.37
N ASN A 255 -9.37 7.01 21.96
CA ASN A 255 -9.75 7.23 23.36
C ASN A 255 -10.82 8.32 23.42
N GLU A 256 -11.94 8.01 24.01
CA GLU A 256 -13.03 8.94 24.30
C GLU A 256 -13.14 9.13 25.80
N LEU A 257 -12.98 10.39 26.25
CA LEU A 257 -13.14 10.79 27.63
C LEU A 257 -14.32 11.76 27.73
N LYS A 258 -15.32 11.40 28.53
CA LYS A 258 -16.46 12.24 28.83
C LYS A 258 -16.42 12.62 30.30
N TRP A 259 -16.39 13.92 30.58
CA TRP A 259 -16.44 14.46 31.92
C TRP A 259 -17.53 15.53 32.01
N LYS A 260 -18.61 15.18 32.71
CA LYS A 260 -19.82 16.02 32.75
C LYS A 260 -20.29 16.40 31.36
N ASN A 261 -20.16 17.66 30.96
CA ASN A 261 -20.58 18.22 29.69
C ASN A 261 -19.44 18.25 28.64
N TRP A 262 -18.21 17.85 29.00
CA TRP A 262 -17.05 17.83 28.12
C TRP A 262 -16.89 16.46 27.48
N ARG A 263 -16.49 16.45 26.22
CA ARG A 263 -16.06 15.24 25.47
C ARG A 263 -14.73 15.51 24.80
N LEU A 264 -13.73 14.74 25.15
CA LEU A 264 -12.44 14.72 24.46
C LEU A 264 -12.31 13.41 23.70
N ASN A 265 -12.02 13.49 22.41
CA ASN A 265 -11.68 12.33 21.60
C ASN A 265 -10.26 12.50 21.03
N VAL A 266 -9.45 11.46 21.16
CA VAL A 266 -8.08 11.36 20.62
C VAL A 266 -7.99 10.12 19.79
N PHE A 267 -7.63 10.26 18.52
CA PHE A 267 -7.60 9.17 17.57
C PHE A 267 -6.25 9.11 16.82
N VAL A 268 -5.59 7.98 16.96
CA VAL A 268 -4.28 7.68 16.38
C VAL A 268 -4.44 6.54 15.37
N THR A 269 -3.80 6.65 14.22
CA THR A 269 -3.69 5.57 13.23
C THR A 269 -2.25 5.13 13.09
N TYR A 270 -2.05 3.86 12.77
CA TYR A 270 -0.73 3.31 12.50
C TYR A 270 -0.74 2.37 11.31
N SER A 271 0.40 2.28 10.65
CA SER A 271 0.63 1.43 9.47
C SER A 271 2.08 0.98 9.49
N PHE A 272 2.31 -0.33 9.35
CA PHE A 272 3.63 -0.94 9.39
C PHE A 272 3.80 -2.04 8.37
N GLY A 273 5.07 -2.34 8.03
CA GLY A 273 5.45 -3.45 7.18
C GLY A 273 5.40 -3.13 5.68
N SER A 274 5.26 -1.86 5.31
CA SER A 274 5.43 -1.41 3.93
C SER A 274 6.81 -0.83 3.67
N TYR A 275 7.21 -0.83 2.40
CA TYR A 275 8.44 -0.20 1.93
C TYR A 275 8.15 0.77 0.80
N VAL A 276 8.97 1.81 0.70
CA VAL A 276 8.86 2.83 -0.33
C VAL A 276 10.20 3.04 -1.02
N ARG A 277 10.17 3.31 -2.32
CA ARG A 277 11.34 3.73 -3.08
C ARG A 277 11.49 5.24 -2.92
N LEU A 278 12.67 5.68 -2.48
CA LEU A 278 13.01 7.10 -2.35
C LEU A 278 13.28 7.71 -3.73
N ASP A 279 13.10 9.02 -3.83
CA ASP A 279 13.41 9.78 -5.05
C ASP A 279 14.84 9.56 -5.52
N PRO A 280 15.09 9.56 -6.84
CA PRO A 280 16.44 9.42 -7.38
C PRO A 280 17.40 10.47 -6.84
N VAL A 281 18.61 10.05 -6.44
CA VAL A 281 19.71 10.97 -6.11
C VAL A 281 20.52 11.30 -7.35
N PHE A 282 20.71 10.30 -8.22
CA PHE A 282 21.44 10.49 -9.47
C PHE A 282 20.50 10.99 -10.57
N SER A 283 20.94 12.03 -11.28
CA SER A 283 20.33 12.52 -12.51
C SER A 283 21.34 12.51 -13.67
N ALA A 284 20.86 12.19 -14.85
CA ALA A 284 21.65 12.21 -16.07
C ALA A 284 22.11 13.63 -16.45
N ARG A 285 21.40 14.64 -15.99
CA ARG A 285 21.70 16.07 -16.21
C ARG A 285 21.45 16.84 -14.95
N TYR A 286 22.44 17.60 -14.53
CA TYR A 286 22.33 18.55 -13.44
C TYR A 286 22.29 19.97 -14.01
N ASN A 287 21.36 20.77 -13.58
CA ASN A 287 21.26 22.19 -13.92
C ASN A 287 20.78 22.99 -12.69
N ASP A 288 21.02 24.27 -12.69
CA ASP A 288 20.72 25.15 -11.56
C ASP A 288 19.21 25.31 -11.27
N LEU A 289 18.36 24.87 -12.21
CA LEU A 289 16.89 24.92 -12.09
C LEU A 289 16.31 23.62 -11.54
N THR A 290 17.11 22.57 -11.36
CA THR A 290 16.63 21.25 -10.89
C THR A 290 16.94 21.10 -9.41
N SER A 291 15.91 20.94 -8.58
CA SER A 291 16.09 20.58 -7.18
C SER A 291 16.62 19.16 -7.05
N MET A 292 17.54 18.96 -6.11
CA MET A 292 18.11 17.67 -5.78
C MET A 292 17.67 17.22 -4.39
N THR A 293 17.68 15.91 -4.16
CA THR A 293 17.41 15.37 -2.82
C THR A 293 18.46 15.87 -1.83
N LYS A 294 18.07 16.00 -0.57
CA LYS A 294 18.95 16.49 0.50
C LYS A 294 20.23 15.66 0.66
N GLU A 295 20.16 14.38 0.38
CA GLU A 295 21.27 13.42 0.47
C GLU A 295 22.38 13.70 -0.54
N PHE A 296 22.08 14.39 -1.64
CA PHE A 296 23.06 14.79 -2.65
C PHE A 296 24.20 15.65 -2.07
N LYS A 297 23.99 16.30 -0.92
CA LYS A 297 25.03 17.02 -0.19
C LYS A 297 26.19 16.12 0.23
N ASN A 298 25.89 14.85 0.50
CA ASN A 298 26.83 13.85 0.99
C ASN A 298 27.49 13.06 -0.13
N ARG A 299 27.43 13.54 -1.38
CA ARG A 299 28.03 12.83 -2.51
C ARG A 299 29.55 12.74 -2.38
N TRP A 300 30.11 11.70 -2.95
CA TRP A 300 31.55 11.57 -3.13
C TRP A 300 32.10 12.75 -3.97
N VAL A 301 33.20 13.36 -3.53
CA VAL A 301 33.86 14.51 -4.17
C VAL A 301 35.31 14.21 -4.46
N GLN A 302 36.02 13.51 -3.58
CA GLN A 302 37.46 13.22 -3.67
C GLN A 302 37.77 11.80 -3.17
N ALA A 303 38.94 11.29 -3.57
CA ALA A 303 39.42 9.98 -3.11
C ALA A 303 39.52 9.95 -1.58
N GLY A 304 38.98 8.86 -0.98
CA GLY A 304 38.82 8.68 0.45
C GLY A 304 37.39 8.90 0.93
N ASP A 305 36.56 9.65 0.21
CA ASP A 305 35.15 9.85 0.57
C ASP A 305 34.34 8.56 0.46
N GLU A 306 34.74 7.60 -0.36
CA GLU A 306 34.10 6.28 -0.49
C GLU A 306 34.04 5.50 0.82
N LEU A 307 34.88 5.85 1.79
CA LEU A 307 34.87 5.24 3.12
C LEU A 307 33.80 5.84 4.04
N THR A 308 33.27 7.01 3.70
CA THR A 308 32.36 7.79 4.55
C THR A 308 31.00 8.04 3.92
N THR A 309 30.89 7.93 2.60
CA THR A 309 29.64 8.12 1.88
C THR A 309 29.29 6.94 0.97
N ASN A 310 28.00 6.71 0.80
CA ASN A 310 27.44 5.78 -0.18
C ASN A 310 26.81 6.50 -1.39
N VAL A 311 26.87 7.83 -1.45
CA VAL A 311 26.28 8.62 -2.54
C VAL A 311 27.31 8.83 -3.65
N PRO A 312 27.06 8.39 -4.89
CA PRO A 312 28.03 8.50 -5.98
C PRO A 312 28.43 9.95 -6.31
N GLY A 313 29.64 10.10 -6.83
CA GLY A 313 30.13 11.38 -7.34
C GLY A 313 29.44 11.80 -8.65
N ILE A 314 29.53 13.07 -9.01
CA ILE A 314 29.08 13.57 -10.30
C ILE A 314 30.07 13.14 -11.39
N LEU A 315 29.55 12.46 -12.42
CA LEU A 315 30.34 12.13 -13.59
C LEU A 315 30.48 13.33 -14.53
N PRO A 316 31.68 13.57 -15.08
CA PRO A 316 31.83 14.50 -16.18
C PRO A 316 30.91 14.10 -17.35
N TYR A 317 30.24 15.07 -17.94
CA TYR A 317 29.28 14.81 -19.03
C TYR A 317 29.86 13.98 -20.19
N ARG A 318 31.10 14.24 -20.56
CA ARG A 318 31.80 13.48 -21.63
C ARG A 318 31.89 12.00 -21.27
N SER A 319 32.30 11.67 -20.05
CA SER A 319 32.38 10.27 -19.56
C SER A 319 31.02 9.61 -19.53
N TYR A 320 30.00 10.33 -19.07
CA TYR A 320 28.62 9.87 -19.06
C TYR A 320 28.06 9.62 -20.48
N ALA A 321 28.28 10.56 -21.40
CA ALA A 321 27.75 10.47 -22.76
C ALA A 321 28.42 9.37 -23.60
N SER A 322 29.73 9.14 -23.42
CA SER A 322 30.50 8.17 -24.22
C SER A 322 30.46 6.73 -23.68
N ASN A 323 30.10 6.53 -22.41
CA ASN A 323 30.14 5.20 -21.80
C ASN A 323 28.74 4.75 -21.33
N ARG A 324 28.07 3.94 -22.19
CA ARG A 324 26.73 3.39 -21.89
C ARG A 324 26.73 2.54 -20.61
N ARG A 325 27.76 1.71 -20.39
CA ARG A 325 27.83 0.82 -19.22
C ARG A 325 27.90 1.60 -17.92
N LEU A 326 28.66 2.69 -17.92
CA LEU A 326 28.78 3.58 -16.78
C LEU A 326 27.45 4.30 -16.47
N ARG A 327 26.69 4.71 -17.50
CA ARG A 327 25.35 5.26 -17.34
C ARG A 327 24.40 4.26 -16.67
N ILE A 328 24.47 3.00 -17.08
CA ILE A 328 23.69 1.91 -16.52
C ILE A 328 24.01 1.76 -15.02
N ALA A 329 25.30 1.73 -14.65
CA ALA A 329 25.74 1.61 -13.27
C ALA A 329 25.22 2.75 -12.39
N TYR A 330 25.32 3.99 -12.87
CA TYR A 330 24.83 5.15 -12.12
C TYR A 330 23.30 5.16 -11.99
N ASN A 331 22.59 4.76 -13.04
CA ASN A 331 21.13 4.64 -12.95
C ASN A 331 20.73 3.53 -11.97
N ALA A 332 21.47 2.42 -11.93
CA ALA A 332 21.25 1.32 -11.01
C ALA A 332 21.30 1.75 -9.53
N TYR A 333 22.09 2.78 -9.20
CA TYR A 333 22.16 3.30 -7.86
C TYR A 333 20.81 3.77 -7.32
N ASN A 334 19.97 4.36 -8.16
CA ASN A 334 18.63 4.81 -7.78
C ASN A 334 17.71 3.64 -7.37
N TYR A 335 18.11 2.41 -7.68
CA TYR A 335 17.35 1.18 -7.40
C TYR A 335 18.04 0.26 -6.39
N THR A 336 18.95 0.80 -5.58
CA THR A 336 19.62 0.05 -4.51
C THR A 336 18.83 0.07 -3.21
N SER A 337 19.20 -0.77 -2.25
CA SER A 337 18.65 -0.77 -0.88
C SER A 337 18.88 0.55 -0.14
N ASN A 338 19.88 1.32 -0.53
CA ASN A 338 20.11 2.67 0.00
C ASN A 338 18.99 3.64 -0.38
N ARG A 339 18.26 3.34 -1.46
CA ARG A 339 17.14 4.14 -1.98
C ARG A 339 15.79 3.55 -1.60
N THR A 340 15.73 2.80 -0.50
CA THR A 340 14.49 2.33 0.12
C THR A 340 14.39 2.82 1.55
N ALA A 341 13.17 3.05 1.99
CA ALA A 341 12.82 3.36 3.37
C ALA A 341 11.61 2.54 3.79
N LYS A 342 11.41 2.39 5.10
CA LYS A 342 10.15 1.85 5.60
C LYS A 342 9.04 2.88 5.43
N GLY A 343 7.89 2.44 4.92
CA GLY A 343 6.67 3.23 4.85
C GLY A 343 5.90 3.25 6.18
N ASP A 344 6.52 2.80 7.26
CA ASP A 344 5.93 2.69 8.58
C ASP A 344 5.64 4.06 9.18
N PHE A 345 4.45 4.22 9.79
CA PHE A 345 4.11 5.45 10.50
C PHE A 345 3.11 5.26 11.63
N ILE A 346 3.11 6.22 12.55
CA ILE A 346 2.06 6.47 13.53
C ILE A 346 1.65 7.94 13.39
N ARG A 347 0.36 8.19 13.22
CA ARG A 347 -0.20 9.53 12.97
C ARG A 347 -1.23 9.91 14.00
N MET A 348 -1.14 11.13 14.54
CA MET A 348 -2.22 11.78 15.24
C MET A 348 -3.29 12.22 14.23
N LYS A 349 -4.33 11.37 14.08
CA LYS A 349 -5.35 11.54 13.04
C LYS A 349 -6.41 12.57 13.44
N GLU A 350 -6.85 12.56 14.69
CA GLU A 350 -7.86 13.49 15.20
C GLU A 350 -7.67 13.78 16.69
N ILE A 351 -7.85 15.03 17.04
CA ILE A 351 -8.17 15.46 18.40
C ILE A 351 -9.42 16.33 18.31
N SER A 352 -10.45 16.00 19.07
CA SER A 352 -11.64 16.86 19.16
C SER A 352 -12.10 17.06 20.59
N LEU A 353 -12.55 18.30 20.87
CA LEU A 353 -13.08 18.71 22.15
C LEU A 353 -14.50 19.24 21.94
N GLY A 354 -15.45 18.58 22.58
CA GLY A 354 -16.85 18.95 22.55
C GLY A 354 -17.32 19.46 23.91
N TYR A 355 -18.24 20.43 23.92
CA TYR A 355 -18.90 20.92 25.10
C TYR A 355 -20.41 21.04 24.87
N ASP A 356 -21.19 20.34 25.66
CA ASP A 356 -22.66 20.44 25.65
C ASP A 356 -23.10 21.44 26.70
N LEU A 357 -23.79 22.50 26.31
CA LEU A 357 -24.29 23.50 27.28
C LEU A 357 -25.31 22.87 28.21
N PRO A 358 -25.22 23.13 29.54
CA PRO A 358 -26.21 22.68 30.50
C PRO A 358 -27.60 23.23 30.20
N LYS A 359 -28.62 22.39 30.34
CA LYS A 359 -30.03 22.83 30.14
C LYS A 359 -30.42 24.05 30.97
N SER A 360 -29.84 24.21 32.16
CA SER A 360 -30.07 25.37 33.02
C SER A 360 -29.71 26.70 32.38
N LEU A 361 -28.72 26.74 31.50
CA LEU A 361 -28.30 27.92 30.74
C LEU A 361 -29.17 28.19 29.51
N LEU A 362 -29.95 27.19 29.06
CA LEU A 362 -30.79 27.28 27.88
C LEU A 362 -32.25 27.69 28.19
N GLN A 363 -32.65 27.70 29.45
CA GLN A 363 -34.04 27.92 29.87
C GLN A 363 -34.65 29.26 29.40
N SER A 364 -33.82 30.29 29.19
CA SER A 364 -34.23 31.59 28.68
C SER A 364 -34.01 31.80 27.19
N THR A 365 -33.69 30.73 26.46
CA THR A 365 -33.41 30.74 25.02
C THR A 365 -34.43 29.85 24.30
N PRO A 366 -34.62 30.02 22.96
CA PRO A 366 -35.48 29.13 22.18
C PRO A 366 -34.84 27.75 21.93
N PHE A 367 -33.62 27.50 22.41
CA PHE A 367 -32.89 26.28 22.15
C PHE A 367 -33.13 25.23 23.23
N THR A 368 -33.43 23.99 22.78
CA THR A 368 -33.51 22.80 23.65
C THR A 368 -32.14 22.15 23.89
N THR A 369 -31.24 22.27 22.91
CA THR A 369 -29.85 21.78 23.01
C THR A 369 -28.90 22.75 22.31
N LEU A 370 -27.70 22.92 22.86
CA LEU A 370 -26.62 23.67 22.27
C LEU A 370 -25.30 22.97 22.55
N SER A 371 -24.55 22.62 21.51
CA SER A 371 -23.22 22.01 21.66
C SER A 371 -22.20 22.64 20.71
N LEU A 372 -21.00 22.82 21.22
CA LEU A 372 -19.82 23.27 20.45
C LEU A 372 -18.83 22.14 20.35
N LYS A 373 -18.34 21.84 19.13
CA LYS A 373 -17.23 20.89 18.88
C LYS A 373 -16.11 21.61 18.14
N LEU A 374 -14.91 21.54 18.69
CA LEU A 374 -13.66 21.91 18.03
C LEU A 374 -12.95 20.62 17.62
N GLN A 375 -12.53 20.51 16.38
CA GLN A 375 -11.89 19.33 15.84
C GLN A 375 -10.66 19.72 15.02
N ALA A 376 -9.57 19.01 15.24
CA ALA A 376 -8.35 19.13 14.47
C ALA A 376 -7.97 17.77 13.91
N THR A 377 -7.73 17.70 12.59
CA THR A 377 -7.40 16.45 11.91
C THR A 377 -6.09 16.54 11.15
N ASN A 378 -5.46 15.37 10.90
CA ASN A 378 -4.16 15.22 10.22
C ASN A 378 -3.06 16.06 10.85
N LEU A 379 -2.94 16.05 12.18
CA LEU A 379 -2.14 17.02 12.92
C LEU A 379 -0.64 16.84 12.70
N PHE A 380 -0.13 15.65 12.95
CA PHE A 380 1.32 15.35 12.81
C PHE A 380 1.58 13.85 12.82
N LEU A 381 2.74 13.49 12.29
CA LEU A 381 3.31 12.16 12.45
C LEU A 381 3.98 12.05 13.82
N ILE A 382 3.59 11.05 14.60
CA ILE A 382 4.23 10.70 15.88
C ILE A 382 5.52 9.92 15.58
N TYR A 383 5.47 9.06 14.54
CA TYR A 383 6.58 8.25 14.07
C TYR A 383 6.55 8.14 12.54
N ALA A 384 7.71 8.20 11.91
CA ALA A 384 7.98 7.83 10.52
C ALA A 384 9.47 7.52 10.37
N ASP A 385 9.86 6.77 9.32
CA ASP A 385 11.26 6.47 9.04
C ASP A 385 12.05 7.76 8.75
N LYS A 386 13.19 7.92 9.39
CA LYS A 386 14.07 9.09 9.22
C LYS A 386 14.59 9.23 7.79
N LYS A 387 14.74 8.13 7.05
CA LYS A 387 15.16 8.15 5.64
C LYS A 387 14.17 8.87 4.72
N LEU A 388 12.93 9.05 5.15
CA LEU A 388 11.92 9.82 4.41
C LEU A 388 12.19 11.34 4.42
N ASN A 389 13.13 11.82 5.23
CA ASN A 389 13.52 13.24 5.31
C ASN A 389 12.36 14.22 5.55
N GLY A 390 11.32 13.76 6.24
CA GLY A 390 10.11 14.53 6.53
C GLY A 390 9.00 14.41 5.48
N GLN A 391 9.19 13.61 4.44
CA GLN A 391 8.10 13.26 3.54
C GLN A 391 7.07 12.39 4.27
N ASP A 392 5.81 12.56 3.93
CA ASP A 392 4.73 11.78 4.50
C ASP A 392 4.63 10.41 3.83
N PRO A 393 4.81 9.30 4.57
CA PRO A 393 4.83 7.95 4.00
C PRO A 393 3.53 7.55 3.29
N GLU A 394 2.39 8.10 3.66
CA GLU A 394 1.12 7.85 2.97
C GLU A 394 1.10 8.38 1.53
N PHE A 395 1.98 9.33 1.19
CA PHE A 395 1.96 10.04 -0.09
C PHE A 395 3.21 9.83 -0.95
N VAL A 396 4.23 9.15 -0.45
CA VAL A 396 5.49 8.93 -1.19
C VAL A 396 5.27 8.15 -2.49
N ASN A 397 4.34 7.21 -2.53
CA ASN A 397 4.10 6.33 -3.68
C ASN A 397 2.95 6.79 -4.60
N ALA A 398 2.48 8.01 -4.47
CA ALA A 398 1.32 8.49 -5.23
C ALA A 398 1.61 8.85 -6.71
N GLY A 399 2.79 8.52 -7.23
CA GLY A 399 3.13 8.69 -8.66
C GLY A 399 3.36 10.13 -9.09
N GLY A 400 3.73 11.02 -8.18
CA GLY A 400 4.00 12.43 -8.44
C GLY A 400 4.32 13.18 -7.15
N VAL A 401 4.36 14.50 -7.21
CA VAL A 401 4.44 15.34 -6.01
C VAL A 401 3.07 15.34 -5.33
N ALA A 402 2.77 14.30 -4.58
CA ALA A 402 1.56 14.28 -3.78
C ALA A 402 1.74 15.16 -2.55
N ALA A 403 0.96 16.21 -2.45
CA ALA A 403 0.87 16.99 -1.22
C ALA A 403 0.15 16.16 -0.14
N PRO A 404 0.69 16.04 1.08
CA PRO A 404 -0.02 15.39 2.18
C PRO A 404 -1.33 16.13 2.47
N LEU A 405 -2.31 15.41 3.02
CA LEU A 405 -3.56 16.01 3.43
C LEU A 405 -3.29 17.17 4.41
N PRO A 406 -3.88 18.35 4.17
CA PRO A 406 -3.65 19.50 5.03
C PRO A 406 -4.18 19.23 6.44
N ARG A 407 -3.58 19.88 7.41
CA ARG A 407 -4.16 19.98 8.75
C ARG A 407 -5.46 20.75 8.65
N GLN A 408 -6.53 20.20 9.20
CA GLN A 408 -7.84 20.83 9.16
C GLN A 408 -8.30 21.16 10.58
N PHE A 409 -8.83 22.35 10.76
CA PHE A 409 -9.46 22.79 12.00
C PHE A 409 -10.92 23.11 11.70
N THR A 410 -11.82 22.45 12.41
CA THR A 410 -13.25 22.57 12.20
C THR A 410 -13.92 22.97 13.51
N MET A 411 -14.76 23.97 13.46
CA MET A 411 -15.66 24.33 14.55
C MET A 411 -17.09 24.01 14.13
N THR A 412 -17.77 23.21 14.94
CA THR A 412 -19.16 22.83 14.71
C THR A 412 -20.01 23.35 15.86
N LEU A 413 -21.01 24.16 15.55
CA LEU A 413 -22.06 24.58 16.47
C LEU A 413 -23.33 23.83 16.10
N LYS A 414 -23.89 23.05 17.04
CA LYS A 414 -25.13 22.30 16.87
C LYS A 414 -26.16 22.81 17.87
N PHE A 415 -27.31 23.23 17.38
CA PHE A 415 -28.43 23.66 18.17
C PHE A 415 -29.71 22.90 17.76
N GLY A 416 -30.55 22.60 18.76
CA GLY A 416 -31.90 22.07 18.56
C GLY A 416 -32.89 23.12 19.07
N LEU A 417 -33.98 23.29 18.35
CA LEU A 417 -35.11 24.15 18.68
C LEU A 417 -36.18 23.37 19.43
#